data_2a70cdc268623bc139480bb4e0679311
#
_entry.id   2a70cdc268623bc139480bb4e0679311
#
_cell.length_a   1.000
_cell.length_b   1.000
_cell.length_c   1.000
_cell.angle_alpha   90.00
_cell.angle_beta   90.00
_cell.angle_gamma   90.00
#
_symmetry.space_group_name_H-M   'P 1'
#
loop_
_entity.id
_entity.type
_entity.pdbx_description
1 polymer ?
#
loop_
_entity_poly.entity_id
_entity_poly.type
_entity_poly.pdbx_seq_one_letter_code
_entity_poly.pdbx_strand_id
1 'polypeptide(L)'
;MYMMEVDRVLRPGGYWVLSGPPINWKVNYKGWQRTKKDLEAEQNRIEEIADLLCWEKVSEKGEMAIWRKRVNTESCPSRQEESAVQMCESTNPDDVWYKKMKACVTPLPDVKDENDVAGGAIKPFPARLNAVPPRIANGLVPGVSSQAFQKDNKMWKKHVKSYSSVNKYLLTGRYRNIMDMNAQYGGFAAAIESPKSWVMNVVPTIAKMPTLGAVYERGLIGIYHDWCEAFSTYPRTYDLIHASGLFTLYKTKCSMEDVLLEMDRILRPEGAVIIRDDVDVLTKVNSLALGMRWDTKMVDHEDGPLVREKILYAVKQYWVGGKQTAVA
;
A
#
# COMPACT_ATOMS: atom_id res chain seq x y z
N MET A 1 -16.42 -2.66 -18.52
CA MET A 1 -15.41 -1.80 -17.84
C MET A 1 -15.23 -2.15 -16.36
N TYR A 2 -16.28 -2.22 -15.51
CA TYR A 2 -16.16 -2.56 -14.08
C TYR A 2 -15.43 -3.88 -13.82
N MET A 3 -15.86 -5.00 -14.42
CA MET A 3 -15.24 -6.31 -14.19
C MET A 3 -13.80 -6.38 -14.72
N MET A 4 -13.44 -5.61 -15.76
CA MET A 4 -12.05 -5.52 -16.22
C MET A 4 -11.15 -4.85 -15.18
N GLU A 5 -11.66 -3.85 -14.45
CA GLU A 5 -10.91 -3.23 -13.37
C GLU A 5 -10.78 -4.16 -12.15
N VAL A 6 -11.83 -4.93 -11.85
CA VAL A 6 -11.74 -5.99 -10.84
C VAL A 6 -10.70 -7.03 -11.25
N ASP A 7 -10.68 -7.44 -12.53
CA ASP A 7 -9.66 -8.37 -13.04
C ASP A 7 -8.24 -7.84 -12.88
N ARG A 8 -8.04 -6.54 -13.17
CA ARG A 8 -6.73 -5.88 -13.06
C ARG A 8 -6.19 -5.93 -11.62
N VAL A 9 -7.05 -5.69 -10.62
CA VAL A 9 -6.63 -5.69 -9.20
C VAL A 9 -6.66 -7.06 -8.55
N LEU A 10 -7.35 -8.01 -9.17
CA LEU A 10 -7.44 -9.39 -8.67
C LEU A 10 -6.23 -10.20 -9.15
N ARG A 11 -5.44 -10.70 -8.21
CA ARG A 11 -4.31 -11.57 -8.54
C ARG A 11 -4.80 -12.90 -9.13
N PRO A 12 -4.01 -13.59 -9.98
CA PRO A 12 -4.28 -14.97 -10.36
C PRO A 12 -4.50 -15.86 -9.13
N GLY A 13 -5.51 -16.74 -9.16
CA GLY A 13 -5.95 -17.54 -8.02
C GLY A 13 -6.81 -16.79 -6.99
N GLY A 14 -6.99 -15.46 -7.12
CA GLY A 14 -7.81 -14.65 -6.23
C GLY A 14 -9.32 -14.84 -6.44
N TYR A 15 -10.12 -14.45 -5.45
CA TYR A 15 -11.56 -14.65 -5.44
C TYR A 15 -12.31 -13.33 -5.52
N TRP A 16 -13.38 -13.31 -6.29
CA TRP A 16 -14.37 -12.25 -6.32
C TRP A 16 -15.71 -12.76 -5.81
N VAL A 17 -16.29 -12.07 -4.82
CA VAL A 17 -17.56 -12.43 -4.20
C VAL A 17 -18.60 -11.36 -4.57
N LEU A 18 -19.70 -11.77 -5.18
CA LEU A 18 -20.83 -10.92 -5.47
C LEU A 18 -22.03 -11.34 -4.60
N SER A 19 -22.59 -10.40 -3.86
CA SER A 19 -23.76 -10.62 -3.01
C SER A 19 -24.91 -9.71 -3.42
N GLY A 20 -26.13 -10.24 -3.35
CA GLY A 20 -27.34 -9.52 -3.73
C GLY A 20 -27.65 -9.62 -5.22
N PRO A 21 -28.62 -8.81 -5.71
CA PRO A 21 -29.01 -8.84 -7.13
C PRO A 21 -27.81 -8.53 -8.05
N PRO A 22 -27.72 -9.21 -9.21
CA PRO A 22 -28.72 -10.12 -9.80
C PRO A 22 -28.63 -11.58 -9.36
N ILE A 23 -27.74 -11.93 -8.42
CA ILE A 23 -27.58 -13.31 -7.97
C ILE A 23 -28.89 -13.83 -7.40
N ASN A 24 -29.24 -15.06 -7.77
CA ASN A 24 -30.52 -15.69 -7.39
C ASN A 24 -31.76 -14.86 -7.83
N TRP A 25 -31.72 -14.34 -9.05
CA TRP A 25 -32.79 -13.51 -9.65
C TRP A 25 -34.18 -14.15 -9.59
N LYS A 26 -34.27 -15.47 -9.42
CA LYS A 26 -35.52 -16.24 -9.29
C LYS A 26 -36.28 -15.87 -8.01
N VAL A 27 -35.57 -15.47 -6.96
CA VAL A 27 -36.14 -14.98 -5.71
C VAL A 27 -36.68 -13.56 -5.92
N ASN A 28 -37.79 -13.25 -5.27
CA ASN A 28 -38.44 -11.97 -5.43
C ASN A 28 -37.77 -10.91 -4.56
N TYR A 29 -36.96 -10.04 -5.16
CA TYR A 29 -36.38 -8.88 -4.51
C TYR A 29 -37.43 -7.78 -4.33
N LYS A 30 -38.17 -7.83 -3.22
CA LYS A 30 -39.16 -6.80 -2.88
C LYS A 30 -38.47 -5.43 -2.73
N GLY A 31 -39.01 -4.45 -3.44
CA GLY A 31 -38.48 -3.07 -3.39
C GLY A 31 -37.49 -2.69 -4.50
N TRP A 32 -37.08 -3.62 -5.34
CA TRP A 32 -36.29 -3.31 -6.53
C TRP A 32 -37.20 -3.04 -7.73
N GLN A 33 -36.98 -1.92 -8.41
CA GLN A 33 -37.73 -1.52 -9.61
C GLN A 33 -37.31 -2.26 -10.88
N ARG A 34 -36.72 -3.46 -10.76
CA ARG A 34 -36.21 -4.25 -11.90
C ARG A 34 -36.99 -5.55 -12.03
N THR A 35 -37.27 -5.93 -13.29
CA THR A 35 -37.96 -7.17 -13.57
C THR A 35 -37.05 -8.38 -13.37
N LYS A 36 -37.64 -9.57 -13.17
CA LYS A 36 -36.90 -10.83 -13.13
C LYS A 36 -36.10 -11.05 -14.40
N LYS A 37 -36.66 -10.68 -15.56
CA LYS A 37 -36.00 -10.82 -16.86
C LYS A 37 -34.75 -9.92 -16.96
N ASP A 38 -34.79 -8.71 -16.42
CA ASP A 38 -33.63 -7.82 -16.41
C ASP A 38 -32.51 -8.35 -15.51
N LEU A 39 -32.88 -8.93 -14.36
CA LEU A 39 -31.91 -9.51 -13.42
C LEU A 39 -31.29 -10.80 -13.98
N GLU A 40 -32.07 -11.64 -14.66
CA GLU A 40 -31.59 -12.82 -15.38
C GLU A 40 -30.58 -12.44 -16.47
N ALA A 41 -30.93 -11.46 -17.29
CA ALA A 41 -30.06 -10.97 -18.35
C ALA A 41 -28.75 -10.38 -17.79
N GLU A 42 -28.82 -9.71 -16.63
CA GLU A 42 -27.63 -9.15 -15.97
C GLU A 42 -26.75 -10.26 -15.38
N GLN A 43 -27.31 -11.27 -14.73
CA GLN A 43 -26.54 -12.42 -14.22
C GLN A 43 -25.85 -13.16 -15.36
N ASN A 44 -26.57 -13.47 -16.45
CA ASN A 44 -25.98 -14.13 -17.63
C ASN A 44 -24.83 -13.32 -18.21
N ARG A 45 -25.00 -11.99 -18.32
CA ARG A 45 -23.92 -11.12 -18.82
C ARG A 45 -22.69 -11.08 -17.90
N ILE A 46 -22.88 -11.15 -16.57
CA ILE A 46 -21.77 -11.26 -15.61
C ILE A 46 -21.03 -12.58 -15.84
N GLU A 47 -21.73 -13.69 -16.03
CA GLU A 47 -21.14 -15.00 -16.28
C GLU A 47 -20.36 -15.04 -17.59
N GLU A 48 -20.92 -14.50 -18.67
CA GLU A 48 -20.24 -14.37 -19.97
C GLU A 48 -18.94 -13.56 -19.86
N ILE A 49 -18.99 -12.41 -19.15
CA ILE A 49 -17.81 -11.58 -18.95
C ILE A 49 -16.79 -12.30 -18.05
N ALA A 50 -17.22 -13.00 -17.01
CA ALA A 50 -16.33 -13.77 -16.15
C ALA A 50 -15.57 -14.85 -16.94
N ASP A 51 -16.25 -15.57 -17.84
CA ASP A 51 -15.62 -16.54 -18.73
C ASP A 51 -14.59 -15.89 -19.66
N LEU A 52 -14.93 -14.74 -20.27
CA LEU A 52 -13.97 -13.96 -21.10
C LEU A 52 -12.75 -13.46 -20.30
N LEU A 53 -12.91 -13.18 -19.00
CA LEU A 53 -11.84 -12.80 -18.09
C LEU A 53 -11.08 -13.99 -17.51
N CYS A 54 -11.40 -15.22 -17.91
CA CYS A 54 -10.84 -16.45 -17.38
C CYS A 54 -11.09 -16.67 -15.89
N TRP A 55 -12.30 -16.34 -15.45
CA TRP A 55 -12.76 -16.66 -14.10
C TRP A 55 -13.62 -17.90 -14.13
N GLU A 56 -13.54 -18.71 -13.10
CA GLU A 56 -14.42 -19.88 -12.89
C GLU A 56 -15.38 -19.60 -11.73
N LYS A 57 -16.66 -19.91 -11.92
CA LYS A 57 -17.64 -19.85 -10.83
C LYS A 57 -17.44 -21.06 -9.92
N VAL A 58 -16.96 -20.84 -8.70
CA VAL A 58 -16.66 -21.94 -7.75
C VAL A 58 -17.82 -22.25 -6.82
N SER A 59 -18.72 -21.29 -6.58
CA SER A 59 -19.88 -21.49 -5.72
C SER A 59 -20.97 -20.46 -5.99
N GLU A 60 -22.25 -20.92 -5.88
CA GLU A 60 -23.42 -20.03 -5.81
C GLU A 60 -24.38 -20.59 -4.77
N LYS A 61 -24.71 -19.80 -3.75
CA LYS A 61 -25.62 -20.18 -2.67
C LYS A 61 -26.41 -18.99 -2.18
N GLY A 62 -27.74 -19.09 -2.25
CA GLY A 62 -28.61 -17.99 -1.88
C GLY A 62 -28.35 -16.76 -2.75
N GLU A 63 -28.12 -15.62 -2.14
CA GLU A 63 -27.85 -14.34 -2.82
C GLU A 63 -26.35 -14.09 -3.04
N MET A 64 -25.51 -15.11 -2.96
CA MET A 64 -24.06 -14.98 -3.07
C MET A 64 -23.51 -15.92 -4.15
N ALA A 65 -22.66 -15.40 -5.01
CA ALA A 65 -21.86 -16.16 -5.96
C ALA A 65 -20.37 -15.80 -5.83
N ILE A 66 -19.52 -16.78 -6.05
CA ILE A 66 -18.07 -16.67 -5.89
C ILE A 66 -17.39 -17.14 -7.18
N TRP A 67 -16.55 -16.27 -7.72
CA TRP A 67 -15.67 -16.58 -8.85
C TRP A 67 -14.23 -16.58 -8.40
N ARG A 68 -13.42 -17.41 -9.05
CA ARG A 68 -11.97 -17.45 -8.89
C ARG A 68 -11.31 -17.10 -10.22
N LYS A 69 -10.38 -16.16 -10.22
CA LYS A 69 -9.53 -15.90 -11.37
C LYS A 69 -8.57 -17.07 -11.57
N ARG A 70 -8.51 -17.62 -12.79
CA ARG A 70 -7.61 -18.75 -13.09
C ARG A 70 -6.15 -18.33 -12.94
N VAL A 71 -5.27 -19.32 -12.72
CA VAL A 71 -3.87 -19.05 -12.35
C VAL A 71 -3.01 -18.79 -13.58
N ASN A 72 -3.28 -19.51 -14.69
CA ASN A 72 -2.48 -19.46 -15.91
C ASN A 72 -3.35 -19.53 -17.18
N THR A 73 -2.72 -19.34 -18.32
CA THR A 73 -3.40 -19.36 -19.63
C THR A 73 -3.88 -20.78 -20.03
N GLU A 74 -3.14 -21.82 -19.63
CA GLU A 74 -3.50 -23.21 -19.96
C GLU A 74 -4.85 -23.63 -19.34
N SER A 75 -5.16 -23.07 -18.16
CA SER A 75 -6.42 -23.32 -17.48
C SER A 75 -7.61 -22.50 -18.01
N CYS A 76 -7.42 -21.72 -19.08
CA CYS A 76 -8.41 -20.80 -19.65
C CYS A 76 -8.89 -21.26 -21.05
N PRO A 77 -9.94 -22.08 -21.17
CA PRO A 77 -10.41 -22.58 -22.44
C PRO A 77 -10.89 -21.49 -23.41
N SER A 78 -11.52 -20.45 -22.89
CA SER A 78 -12.15 -19.37 -23.67
C SER A 78 -11.17 -18.43 -24.36
N ARG A 79 -9.88 -18.46 -24.01
CA ARG A 79 -8.83 -17.61 -24.64
C ARG A 79 -8.11 -18.29 -25.81
N GLN A 80 -8.41 -19.52 -26.11
CA GLN A 80 -7.81 -20.25 -27.26
C GLN A 80 -8.42 -19.82 -28.59
N GLU A 81 -9.61 -19.21 -28.60
CA GLU A 81 -10.23 -18.62 -29.79
C GLU A 81 -9.99 -17.10 -29.73
N GLU A 82 -9.77 -16.43 -30.89
CA GLU A 82 -9.49 -14.99 -31.01
C GLU A 82 -10.41 -14.15 -30.11
N SER A 83 -9.86 -13.72 -28.98
CA SER A 83 -10.66 -13.09 -27.94
C SER A 83 -11.00 -11.66 -28.32
N ALA A 84 -12.28 -11.32 -28.25
CA ALA A 84 -12.80 -9.96 -28.42
C ALA A 84 -12.31 -8.96 -27.35
N VAL A 85 -11.43 -9.39 -26.46
CA VAL A 85 -10.93 -8.59 -25.32
C VAL A 85 -9.51 -8.12 -25.61
N GLN A 86 -9.32 -6.79 -25.61
CA GLN A 86 -8.00 -6.20 -25.80
C GLN A 86 -7.08 -6.55 -24.62
N MET A 87 -5.94 -7.15 -24.89
CA MET A 87 -4.91 -7.42 -23.92
C MET A 87 -4.05 -6.17 -23.66
N CYS A 88 -3.61 -5.98 -22.40
CA CYS A 88 -2.69 -4.90 -22.08
C CYS A 88 -1.31 -5.15 -22.69
N GLU A 89 -0.72 -4.10 -23.27
CA GLU A 89 0.60 -4.17 -23.91
C GLU A 89 1.73 -4.28 -22.87
N SER A 90 1.56 -3.66 -21.70
CA SER A 90 2.54 -3.71 -20.62
C SER A 90 2.25 -4.86 -19.68
N THR A 91 3.25 -5.72 -19.47
CA THR A 91 3.23 -6.81 -18.50
C THR A 91 3.97 -6.45 -17.22
N ASN A 92 4.48 -5.22 -17.08
CA ASN A 92 5.20 -4.81 -15.89
C ASN A 92 4.23 -4.57 -14.72
N PRO A 93 4.18 -5.45 -13.70
CA PRO A 93 3.28 -5.31 -12.57
C PRO A 93 3.64 -4.11 -11.66
N ASP A 94 4.83 -3.54 -11.82
CA ASP A 94 5.33 -2.40 -11.05
C ASP A 94 5.16 -1.06 -11.79
N ASP A 95 4.42 -1.03 -12.91
CA ASP A 95 4.04 0.23 -13.55
C ASP A 95 3.28 1.12 -12.56
N VAL A 96 3.72 2.37 -12.47
CA VAL A 96 3.10 3.33 -11.56
C VAL A 96 1.65 3.59 -11.97
N TRP A 97 0.76 3.53 -11.02
CA TRP A 97 -0.68 3.49 -11.25
C TRP A 97 -1.30 4.77 -11.82
N TYR A 98 -0.61 5.89 -11.85
CA TYR A 98 -1.08 7.12 -12.50
C TYR A 98 -0.71 7.22 -13.99
N LYS A 99 -0.14 6.18 -14.59
CA LYS A 99 -0.19 6.05 -16.03
C LYS A 99 -1.66 6.02 -16.47
N LYS A 100 -1.95 6.65 -17.61
CA LYS A 100 -3.30 6.63 -18.17
C LYS A 100 -3.78 5.19 -18.29
N MET A 101 -4.89 4.87 -17.62
CA MET A 101 -5.48 3.54 -17.66
C MET A 101 -6.04 3.25 -19.04
N LYS A 102 -5.70 2.08 -19.58
CA LYS A 102 -6.30 1.53 -20.80
C LYS A 102 -7.37 0.51 -20.42
N ALA A 103 -8.45 0.45 -21.20
CA ALA A 103 -9.47 -0.58 -21.06
C ALA A 103 -8.96 -1.90 -21.67
N CYS A 104 -8.09 -2.60 -20.95
CA CYS A 104 -7.48 -3.85 -21.38
C CYS A 104 -7.43 -4.86 -20.25
N VAL A 105 -7.26 -6.14 -20.57
CA VAL A 105 -7.13 -7.23 -19.62
C VAL A 105 -5.65 -7.57 -19.43
N THR A 106 -5.22 -7.70 -18.19
CA THR A 106 -3.85 -8.11 -17.87
C THR A 106 -3.62 -9.56 -18.27
N PRO A 107 -2.53 -9.89 -18.98
CA PRO A 107 -2.19 -11.27 -19.28
C PRO A 107 -2.07 -12.12 -18.01
N LEU A 108 -2.52 -13.36 -18.07
CA LEU A 108 -2.21 -14.32 -17.01
C LEU A 108 -0.72 -14.68 -17.05
N PRO A 109 -0.09 -14.91 -15.89
CA PRO A 109 1.31 -15.28 -15.85
C PRO A 109 1.54 -16.70 -16.42
N ASP A 110 2.74 -16.94 -16.92
CA ASP A 110 3.21 -18.26 -17.30
C ASP A 110 3.76 -18.98 -16.04
N VAL A 111 2.89 -19.60 -15.29
CA VAL A 111 3.18 -20.31 -14.03
C VAL A 111 2.45 -21.64 -13.99
N LYS A 112 2.99 -22.62 -13.25
CA LYS A 112 2.40 -23.94 -13.14
C LYS A 112 1.22 -23.99 -12.17
N ASP A 113 1.37 -23.32 -11.04
CA ASP A 113 0.37 -23.33 -9.98
C ASP A 113 0.33 -21.99 -9.20
N GLU A 114 -0.57 -21.91 -8.22
CA GLU A 114 -0.78 -20.72 -7.39
C GLU A 114 0.45 -20.32 -6.56
N ASN A 115 1.34 -21.26 -6.22
CA ASN A 115 2.53 -20.98 -5.44
C ASN A 115 3.61 -20.27 -6.26
N ASP A 116 3.55 -20.39 -7.57
CA ASP A 116 4.49 -19.75 -8.49
C ASP A 116 4.08 -18.30 -8.86
N VAL A 117 2.84 -17.91 -8.55
CA VAL A 117 2.36 -16.54 -8.75
C VAL A 117 3.21 -15.57 -7.94
N ALA A 118 3.51 -14.38 -8.52
CA ALA A 118 4.33 -13.36 -7.88
C ALA A 118 5.80 -13.79 -7.62
N GLY A 119 6.31 -14.75 -8.41
CA GLY A 119 7.73 -15.15 -8.39
C GLY A 119 8.07 -16.32 -7.47
N GLY A 120 7.07 -17.00 -6.88
CA GLY A 120 7.28 -18.23 -6.12
C GLY A 120 6.46 -18.35 -4.83
N ALA A 121 6.65 -19.46 -4.13
CA ALA A 121 5.92 -19.80 -2.92
C ALA A 121 6.18 -18.81 -1.78
N ILE A 122 5.10 -18.33 -1.17
CA ILE A 122 5.13 -17.36 -0.07
C ILE A 122 5.01 -18.10 1.27
N LYS A 123 5.85 -17.71 2.22
CA LYS A 123 5.79 -18.25 3.60
C LYS A 123 4.47 -17.85 4.29
N PRO A 124 3.90 -18.68 5.17
CA PRO A 124 2.75 -18.29 5.98
C PRO A 124 3.13 -17.21 7.02
N PHE A 125 2.12 -16.50 7.54
CA PHE A 125 2.30 -15.59 8.67
C PHE A 125 2.62 -16.37 9.97
N PRO A 126 3.44 -15.79 10.88
CA PRO A 126 4.14 -14.50 10.81
C PRO A 126 5.51 -14.56 10.11
N ALA A 127 5.99 -15.75 9.72
CA ALA A 127 7.31 -15.95 9.11
C ALA A 127 7.49 -15.10 7.83
N ARG A 128 6.39 -14.91 7.09
CA ARG A 128 6.32 -14.12 5.86
C ARG A 128 6.84 -12.69 6.01
N LEU A 129 6.63 -12.05 7.16
CA LEU A 129 7.07 -10.68 7.40
C LEU A 129 8.59 -10.51 7.29
N ASN A 130 9.36 -11.54 7.68
CA ASN A 130 10.81 -11.47 7.76
C ASN A 130 11.53 -12.40 6.77
N ALA A 131 10.81 -13.27 6.09
CA ALA A 131 11.36 -14.14 5.04
C ALA A 131 11.73 -13.32 3.80
N VAL A 132 12.77 -13.74 3.10
CA VAL A 132 13.14 -13.13 1.81
C VAL A 132 11.98 -13.36 0.84
N PRO A 133 11.42 -12.30 0.24
CA PRO A 133 10.38 -12.42 -0.77
C PRO A 133 10.87 -13.23 -1.98
N PRO A 134 10.03 -14.11 -2.56
CA PRO A 134 10.43 -14.94 -3.70
C PRO A 134 11.01 -14.14 -4.86
N ARG A 135 10.42 -12.99 -5.21
CA ARG A 135 10.95 -12.14 -6.29
C ARG A 135 12.35 -11.59 -6.02
N ILE A 136 12.71 -11.37 -4.76
CA ILE A 136 14.09 -10.99 -4.39
C ILE A 136 15.01 -12.20 -4.47
N ALA A 137 14.58 -13.36 -3.95
CA ALA A 137 15.35 -14.59 -3.99
C ALA A 137 15.67 -15.03 -5.44
N ASN A 138 14.73 -14.82 -6.35
CA ASN A 138 14.85 -15.16 -7.77
C ASN A 138 15.47 -14.04 -8.64
N GLY A 139 15.92 -12.92 -8.03
CA GLY A 139 16.57 -11.83 -8.75
C GLY A 139 15.64 -10.99 -9.62
N LEU A 140 14.33 -11.05 -9.41
CA LEU A 140 13.31 -10.31 -10.19
C LEU A 140 13.22 -8.82 -9.81
N VAL A 141 13.86 -8.39 -8.72
CA VAL A 141 13.94 -6.98 -8.33
C VAL A 141 15.34 -6.45 -8.61
N PRO A 142 15.52 -5.61 -9.63
CA PRO A 142 16.85 -5.12 -10.01
C PRO A 142 17.56 -4.41 -8.85
N GLY A 143 18.84 -4.75 -8.63
CA GLY A 143 19.67 -4.12 -7.59
C GLY A 143 19.37 -4.53 -6.15
N VAL A 144 18.48 -5.50 -5.93
CA VAL A 144 18.14 -6.01 -4.59
C VAL A 144 18.59 -7.46 -4.44
N SER A 145 19.43 -7.73 -3.45
CA SER A 145 19.86 -9.09 -3.09
C SER A 145 19.18 -9.57 -1.80
N SER A 146 19.10 -10.90 -1.63
CA SER A 146 18.63 -11.52 -0.39
C SER A 146 19.42 -11.04 0.84
N GLN A 147 20.73 -10.82 0.68
CA GLN A 147 21.59 -10.32 1.76
C GLN A 147 21.26 -8.88 2.13
N ALA A 148 21.04 -8.01 1.13
CA ALA A 148 20.62 -6.61 1.36
C ALA A 148 19.29 -6.56 2.09
N PHE A 149 18.31 -7.37 1.69
CA PHE A 149 17.01 -7.49 2.37
C PHE A 149 17.16 -7.96 3.83
N GLN A 150 17.98 -8.97 4.10
CA GLN A 150 18.22 -9.45 5.46
C GLN A 150 18.92 -8.41 6.34
N LYS A 151 19.86 -7.64 5.77
CA LYS A 151 20.53 -6.53 6.45
C LYS A 151 19.53 -5.43 6.80
N ASP A 152 18.65 -5.08 5.87
CA ASP A 152 17.56 -4.11 6.07
C ASP A 152 16.64 -4.53 7.22
N ASN A 153 16.19 -5.79 7.26
CA ASN A 153 15.37 -6.30 8.36
C ASN A 153 16.06 -6.15 9.75
N LYS A 154 17.36 -6.44 9.83
CA LYS A 154 18.10 -6.28 11.08
C LYS A 154 18.23 -4.81 11.47
N MET A 155 18.48 -3.95 10.51
CA MET A 155 18.58 -2.51 10.69
C MET A 155 17.26 -1.93 11.21
N TRP A 156 16.13 -2.26 10.58
CA TRP A 156 14.83 -1.75 10.99
C TRP A 156 14.42 -2.23 12.40
N LYS A 157 14.73 -3.46 12.80
CA LYS A 157 14.52 -3.91 14.18
C LYS A 157 15.29 -3.04 15.19
N LYS A 158 16.52 -2.65 14.86
CA LYS A 158 17.33 -1.75 15.68
C LYS A 158 16.74 -0.33 15.72
N HIS A 159 16.35 0.22 14.57
CA HIS A 159 15.73 1.54 14.47
C HIS A 159 14.42 1.65 15.25
N VAL A 160 13.50 0.68 15.08
CA VAL A 160 12.22 0.65 15.79
C VAL A 160 12.41 0.51 17.30
N LYS A 161 13.41 -0.26 17.75
CA LYS A 161 13.79 -0.32 19.16
C LYS A 161 14.27 1.04 19.69
N SER A 162 15.05 1.78 18.91
CA SER A 162 15.48 3.14 19.25
C SER A 162 14.29 4.10 19.29
N TYR A 163 13.39 4.04 18.30
CA TYR A 163 12.17 4.85 18.28
C TYR A 163 11.30 4.65 19.52
N SER A 164 11.21 3.41 20.05
CA SER A 164 10.40 3.13 21.23
C SER A 164 10.91 3.83 22.49
N SER A 165 12.19 4.20 22.56
CA SER A 165 12.74 5.00 23.66
C SER A 165 12.34 6.48 23.57
N VAL A 166 12.06 6.98 22.37
CA VAL A 166 11.62 8.34 22.11
C VAL A 166 10.09 8.44 22.20
N ASN A 167 9.40 7.44 21.68
CA ASN A 167 7.96 7.37 21.69
C ASN A 167 7.49 6.02 22.27
N LYS A 168 7.21 6.03 23.57
CA LYS A 168 6.78 4.83 24.34
C LYS A 168 5.49 4.18 23.82
N TYR A 169 4.72 4.86 22.99
CA TYR A 169 3.46 4.37 22.48
C TYR A 169 3.60 3.59 21.16
N LEU A 170 4.77 3.63 20.50
CA LEU A 170 4.98 3.07 19.18
C LEU A 170 4.60 1.58 19.09
N LEU A 171 5.00 0.78 20.08
CA LEU A 171 4.77 -0.67 20.07
C LEU A 171 3.56 -1.12 20.92
N THR A 172 2.79 -0.16 21.48
CA THR A 172 1.64 -0.49 22.37
C THR A 172 0.34 -0.73 21.61
N GLY A 173 0.31 -0.44 20.30
CA GLY A 173 -0.90 -0.47 19.49
C GLY A 173 -1.81 0.75 19.68
N ARG A 174 -1.30 1.83 20.29
CA ARG A 174 -2.00 3.12 20.38
C ARG A 174 -2.19 3.74 18.99
N TYR A 175 -1.17 3.65 18.15
CA TYR A 175 -1.24 4.10 16.76
C TYR A 175 -1.86 2.98 15.92
N ARG A 176 -3.07 3.22 15.42
CA ARG A 176 -3.79 2.26 14.57
C ARG A 176 -3.42 2.42 13.12
N ASN A 177 -3.47 3.67 12.63
CA ASN A 177 -3.19 4.00 11.25
C ASN A 177 -1.82 4.68 11.18
N ILE A 178 -0.87 3.99 10.60
CA ILE A 178 0.51 4.46 10.43
C ILE A 178 0.79 4.61 8.94
N MET A 179 1.51 5.66 8.56
CA MET A 179 2.05 5.81 7.21
C MET A 179 3.56 5.72 7.25
N ASP A 180 4.15 4.90 6.40
CA ASP A 180 5.58 4.91 6.08
C ASP A 180 5.77 5.54 4.70
N MET A 181 6.25 6.77 4.67
CA MET A 181 6.34 7.60 3.46
C MET A 181 7.48 7.19 2.50
N ASN A 182 8.42 6.36 2.97
CA ASN A 182 9.52 5.82 2.16
C ASN A 182 9.84 4.39 2.60
N ALA A 183 8.92 3.49 2.32
CA ALA A 183 8.90 2.15 2.90
C ALA A 183 10.01 1.22 2.40
N GLN A 184 10.64 1.54 1.26
CA GLN A 184 11.65 0.68 0.64
C GLN A 184 11.16 -0.79 0.55
N TYR A 185 11.69 -1.70 1.37
CA TYR A 185 11.25 -3.11 1.42
C TYR A 185 10.15 -3.38 2.46
N GLY A 186 9.58 -2.36 3.10
CA GLY A 186 8.61 -2.50 4.18
C GLY A 186 9.23 -2.93 5.51
N GLY A 187 10.52 -2.64 5.72
CA GLY A 187 11.26 -3.05 6.90
C GLY A 187 10.73 -2.43 8.20
N PHE A 188 10.35 -1.16 8.17
CA PHE A 188 9.73 -0.47 9.31
C PHE A 188 8.42 -1.15 9.72
N ALA A 189 7.51 -1.38 8.78
CA ALA A 189 6.23 -2.05 9.04
C ALA A 189 6.42 -3.45 9.62
N ALA A 190 7.35 -4.23 9.04
CA ALA A 190 7.66 -5.57 9.54
C ALA A 190 8.31 -5.56 10.94
N ALA A 191 9.04 -4.51 11.30
CA ALA A 191 9.66 -4.41 12.63
C ALA A 191 8.67 -4.00 13.74
N ILE A 192 7.55 -3.35 13.39
CA ILE A 192 6.49 -3.02 14.36
C ILE A 192 5.73 -4.28 14.79
N GLU A 193 5.47 -5.22 13.90
CA GLU A 193 4.82 -6.53 14.16
C GLU A 193 3.58 -6.47 15.08
N SER A 194 2.79 -5.41 15.01
CA SER A 194 1.62 -5.24 15.88
C SER A 194 0.32 -5.63 15.18
N PRO A 195 -0.46 -6.56 15.72
CA PRO A 195 -1.78 -6.89 15.16
C PRO A 195 -2.80 -5.75 15.31
N LYS A 196 -2.47 -4.73 16.10
CA LYS A 196 -3.34 -3.57 16.36
C LYS A 196 -3.01 -2.37 15.47
N SER A 197 -1.90 -2.41 14.77
CA SER A 197 -1.42 -1.32 13.93
C SER A 197 -1.47 -1.72 12.46
N TRP A 198 -1.93 -0.81 11.63
CA TRP A 198 -1.97 -0.95 10.19
C TRP A 198 -1.03 0.08 9.57
N VAL A 199 -0.13 -0.37 8.71
CA VAL A 199 0.87 0.50 8.09
C VAL A 199 0.63 0.58 6.59
N MET A 200 0.37 1.78 6.09
CA MET A 200 0.42 2.09 4.66
C MET A 200 1.87 2.30 4.25
N ASN A 201 2.39 1.38 3.45
CA ASN A 201 3.75 1.45 2.94
C ASN A 201 3.76 2.20 1.61
N VAL A 202 4.40 3.36 1.56
CA VAL A 202 4.51 4.13 0.33
C VAL A 202 5.92 3.96 -0.25
N VAL A 203 5.98 3.52 -1.49
CA VAL A 203 7.21 3.51 -2.27
C VAL A 203 7.19 4.74 -3.17
N PRO A 204 8.09 5.72 -2.96
CA PRO A 204 8.16 6.89 -3.80
C PRO A 204 8.41 6.55 -5.27
N THR A 205 7.69 7.20 -6.17
CA THR A 205 7.84 6.96 -7.62
C THR A 205 9.22 7.30 -8.16
N ILE A 206 9.93 8.20 -7.47
CA ILE A 206 11.31 8.57 -7.77
C ILE A 206 12.34 7.63 -7.14
N ALA A 207 11.90 6.61 -6.37
CA ALA A 207 12.81 5.62 -5.80
C ALA A 207 13.50 4.82 -6.93
N LYS A 208 14.78 4.52 -6.72
CA LYS A 208 15.60 3.81 -7.73
C LYS A 208 15.15 2.37 -8.00
N MET A 209 14.42 1.77 -7.04
CA MET A 209 14.07 0.36 -7.09
C MET A 209 12.56 0.17 -6.92
N PRO A 210 11.91 -0.61 -7.79
CA PRO A 210 10.48 -0.90 -7.72
C PRO A 210 10.24 -2.01 -6.69
N THR A 211 10.15 -1.64 -5.41
CA THR A 211 10.09 -2.60 -4.30
C THR A 211 8.68 -2.92 -3.81
N LEU A 212 7.65 -2.29 -4.37
CA LEU A 212 6.27 -2.47 -3.92
C LEU A 212 5.81 -3.94 -3.98
N GLY A 213 6.20 -4.67 -5.04
CA GLY A 213 5.91 -6.09 -5.14
C GLY A 213 6.53 -6.92 -4.01
N ALA A 214 7.75 -6.56 -3.56
CA ALA A 214 8.37 -7.20 -2.41
C ALA A 214 7.63 -6.89 -1.09
N VAL A 215 7.09 -5.68 -0.94
CA VAL A 215 6.21 -5.30 0.18
C VAL A 215 4.96 -6.18 0.22
N TYR A 216 4.32 -6.41 -0.93
CA TYR A 216 3.16 -7.30 -1.03
C TYR A 216 3.49 -8.76 -0.71
N GLU A 217 4.63 -9.26 -1.18
CA GLU A 217 5.07 -10.62 -0.88
C GLU A 217 5.39 -10.84 0.60
N ARG A 218 5.68 -9.80 1.36
CA ARG A 218 5.74 -9.83 2.83
C ARG A 218 4.36 -9.86 3.49
N GLY A 219 3.29 -9.68 2.71
CA GLY A 219 1.91 -9.59 3.20
C GLY A 219 1.57 -8.23 3.78
N LEU A 220 2.36 -7.23 3.47
CA LEU A 220 2.09 -5.83 3.78
C LEU A 220 1.29 -5.21 2.63
N ILE A 221 0.65 -4.10 2.91
CA ILE A 221 -0.03 -3.29 1.90
C ILE A 221 0.79 -2.06 1.59
N GLY A 222 0.65 -1.53 0.40
CA GLY A 222 1.37 -0.33 0.01
C GLY A 222 0.89 0.21 -1.33
N ILE A 223 1.52 1.30 -1.76
CA ILE A 223 1.22 2.00 -3.00
C ILE A 223 2.46 2.75 -3.48
N TYR A 224 2.54 3.03 -4.78
CA TYR A 224 3.43 4.07 -5.31
C TYR A 224 2.81 5.45 -5.12
N HIS A 225 3.62 6.46 -4.81
CA HIS A 225 3.18 7.84 -4.74
C HIS A 225 4.33 8.83 -4.98
N ASP A 226 4.02 9.99 -5.54
CA ASP A 226 4.93 11.14 -5.64
C ASP A 226 4.56 12.18 -4.58
N TRP A 227 5.46 12.41 -3.62
CA TRP A 227 5.21 13.34 -2.50
C TRP A 227 5.24 14.82 -2.91
N CYS A 228 5.44 15.11 -4.20
CA CYS A 228 5.18 16.44 -4.75
C CYS A 228 3.68 16.65 -5.06
N GLU A 229 2.84 15.62 -4.84
CA GLU A 229 1.39 15.65 -5.01
C GLU A 229 0.69 15.27 -3.71
N ALA A 230 -0.58 15.67 -3.58
CA ALA A 230 -1.39 15.30 -2.43
C ALA A 230 -1.74 13.80 -2.46
N PHE A 231 -1.59 13.13 -1.32
CA PHE A 231 -1.94 11.71 -1.19
C PHE A 231 -3.47 11.52 -1.20
N SER A 232 -3.94 10.52 -1.94
CA SER A 232 -5.36 10.23 -2.11
C SER A 232 -5.99 9.63 -0.83
N THR A 233 -6.06 10.44 0.23
CA THR A 233 -6.69 10.07 1.50
C THR A 233 -7.36 11.26 2.15
N TYR A 234 -8.31 10.99 3.06
CA TYR A 234 -8.95 12.04 3.84
C TYR A 234 -7.97 12.73 4.78
N PRO A 235 -8.19 14.02 5.10
CA PRO A 235 -7.44 14.69 6.16
C PRO A 235 -7.59 13.94 7.50
N ARG A 236 -6.55 14.01 8.34
CA ARG A 236 -6.55 13.44 9.70
C ARG A 236 -6.78 11.92 9.73
N THR A 237 -6.24 11.18 8.76
CA THR A 237 -6.38 9.72 8.66
C THR A 237 -5.37 9.00 9.54
N TYR A 238 -4.15 9.51 9.66
CA TYR A 238 -3.03 8.81 10.29
C TYR A 238 -2.76 9.28 11.72
N ASP A 239 -2.45 8.33 12.60
CA ASP A 239 -2.04 8.57 13.99
C ASP A 239 -0.54 8.81 14.10
N LEU A 240 0.23 8.16 13.21
CA LEU A 240 1.69 8.26 13.12
C LEU A 240 2.13 8.31 11.67
N ILE A 241 3.06 9.20 11.37
CA ILE A 241 3.78 9.24 10.08
C ILE A 241 5.25 8.93 10.35
N HIS A 242 5.81 8.02 9.56
CA HIS A 242 7.23 7.71 9.53
C HIS A 242 7.82 8.13 8.18
N ALA A 243 8.98 8.78 8.19
CA ALA A 243 9.68 9.23 6.99
C ALA A 243 11.19 9.07 7.17
N SER A 244 11.78 8.08 6.52
CA SER A 244 13.23 7.85 6.57
C SER A 244 13.87 8.19 5.23
N GLY A 245 14.81 9.15 5.24
CA GLY A 245 15.51 9.63 4.05
C GLY A 245 14.63 10.32 3.02
N LEU A 246 13.39 10.66 3.38
CA LEU A 246 12.39 11.21 2.45
C LEU A 246 12.76 12.60 1.96
N PHE A 247 13.11 13.50 2.89
CA PHE A 247 13.45 14.89 2.56
C PHE A 247 14.75 15.00 1.75
N THR A 248 15.71 14.13 2.02
CA THR A 248 16.91 14.00 1.18
C THR A 248 16.55 13.49 -0.21
N LEU A 249 15.64 12.51 -0.33
CA LEU A 249 15.19 11.96 -1.61
C LEU A 249 14.50 13.02 -2.48
N TYR A 250 13.66 13.86 -1.88
CA TYR A 250 12.87 14.89 -2.56
C TYR A 250 13.53 16.27 -2.64
N LYS A 251 14.76 16.44 -2.12
CA LYS A 251 15.46 17.73 -1.99
C LYS A 251 15.47 18.58 -3.27
N THR A 252 15.50 17.96 -4.45
CA THR A 252 15.56 18.63 -5.74
C THR A 252 14.28 18.49 -6.57
N LYS A 253 13.21 17.98 -5.99
CA LYS A 253 11.97 17.67 -6.71
C LYS A 253 10.85 18.65 -6.38
N CYS A 254 10.58 18.87 -5.11
CA CYS A 254 9.59 19.83 -4.63
C CYS A 254 10.04 20.44 -3.30
N SER A 255 9.29 21.41 -2.79
CA SER A 255 9.63 22.08 -1.55
C SER A 255 9.42 21.19 -0.33
N MET A 256 10.23 21.39 0.71
CA MET A 256 10.05 20.67 1.99
C MET A 256 8.75 21.11 2.67
N GLU A 257 8.36 22.35 2.47
CA GLU A 257 7.11 22.94 2.96
C GLU A 257 5.90 22.20 2.45
N ASP A 258 5.84 21.88 1.14
CA ASP A 258 4.72 21.16 0.54
C ASP A 258 4.59 19.75 1.11
N VAL A 259 5.72 19.04 1.30
CA VAL A 259 5.72 17.71 1.91
C VAL A 259 5.25 17.78 3.37
N LEU A 260 5.70 18.79 4.13
CA LEU A 260 5.27 18.99 5.53
C LEU A 260 3.80 19.39 5.63
N LEU A 261 3.29 20.23 4.71
CA LEU A 261 1.87 20.58 4.64
C LEU A 261 1.00 19.36 4.35
N GLU A 262 1.45 18.47 3.48
CA GLU A 262 0.75 17.22 3.25
C GLU A 262 0.78 16.29 4.46
N MET A 263 1.92 16.18 5.16
CA MET A 263 1.99 15.47 6.44
C MET A 263 0.99 16.07 7.44
N ASP A 264 0.93 17.41 7.57
CA ASP A 264 -0.02 18.07 8.46
C ASP A 264 -1.45 17.76 8.08
N ARG A 265 -1.79 17.79 6.79
CA ARG A 265 -3.14 17.51 6.32
C ARG A 265 -3.61 16.10 6.70
N ILE A 266 -2.76 15.09 6.50
CA ILE A 266 -3.12 13.68 6.71
C ILE A 266 -2.95 13.21 8.16
N LEU A 267 -2.17 13.92 8.99
CA LEU A 267 -1.94 13.62 10.39
C LEU A 267 -3.07 14.13 11.28
N ARG A 268 -3.50 13.32 12.23
CA ARG A 268 -4.47 13.73 13.26
C ARG A 268 -3.86 14.76 14.21
N PRO A 269 -4.67 15.64 14.82
CA PRO A 269 -4.25 16.38 15.99
C PRO A 269 -3.71 15.42 17.07
N GLU A 270 -2.66 15.78 17.75
CA GLU A 270 -1.91 14.94 18.70
C GLU A 270 -1.27 13.68 18.06
N GLY A 271 -1.32 13.55 16.75
CA GLY A 271 -0.58 12.56 16.02
C GLY A 271 0.92 12.83 16.04
N ALA A 272 1.71 11.77 15.96
CA ALA A 272 3.16 11.86 15.99
C ALA A 272 3.80 11.71 14.60
N VAL A 273 4.99 12.29 14.46
CA VAL A 273 5.83 12.11 13.27
C VAL A 273 7.22 11.67 13.71
N ILE A 274 7.80 10.70 13.04
CA ILE A 274 9.20 10.29 13.21
C ILE A 274 9.88 10.46 11.85
N ILE A 275 10.83 11.40 11.79
CA ILE A 275 11.61 11.67 10.58
C ILE A 275 13.06 11.29 10.87
N ARG A 276 13.64 10.49 10.01
CA ARG A 276 15.06 10.10 10.05
C ARG A 276 15.72 10.60 8.78
N ASP A 277 16.74 11.46 8.91
CA ASP A 277 17.44 12.04 7.75
C ASP A 277 18.79 12.65 8.21
N ASP A 278 19.56 13.21 7.28
CA ASP A 278 20.78 13.96 7.58
C ASP A 278 20.47 15.19 8.48
N VAL A 279 21.36 15.51 9.42
CA VAL A 279 21.18 16.57 10.39
C VAL A 279 20.94 17.94 9.74
N ASP A 280 21.60 18.24 8.62
CA ASP A 280 21.42 19.53 7.93
C ASP A 280 20.02 19.66 7.31
N VAL A 281 19.48 18.54 6.86
CA VAL A 281 18.09 18.45 6.34
C VAL A 281 17.11 18.60 7.50
N LEU A 282 17.31 17.83 8.58
CA LEU A 282 16.41 17.84 9.73
C LEU A 282 16.40 19.18 10.46
N THR A 283 17.50 19.95 10.46
CA THR A 283 17.52 21.30 11.03
C THR A 283 16.53 22.23 10.30
N LYS A 284 16.46 22.14 8.98
CA LYS A 284 15.49 22.92 8.18
C LYS A 284 14.06 22.43 8.41
N VAL A 285 13.84 21.11 8.36
CA VAL A 285 12.53 20.51 8.63
C VAL A 285 12.02 20.88 10.02
N ASN A 286 12.90 20.87 11.02
CA ASN A 286 12.57 21.26 12.40
C ASN A 286 12.10 22.72 12.49
N SER A 287 12.80 23.65 11.83
CA SER A 287 12.39 25.05 11.78
C SER A 287 11.00 25.23 11.19
N LEU A 288 10.71 24.54 10.10
CA LEU A 288 9.40 24.58 9.45
C LEU A 288 8.31 23.97 10.35
N ALA A 289 8.58 22.81 10.96
CA ALA A 289 7.65 22.14 11.86
C ALA A 289 7.29 22.99 13.08
N LEU A 290 8.28 23.70 13.66
CA LEU A 290 8.04 24.69 14.73
C LEU A 290 7.15 25.83 14.26
N GLY A 291 7.35 26.34 13.02
CA GLY A 291 6.49 27.34 12.39
C GLY A 291 5.04 26.84 12.22
N MET A 292 4.85 25.55 12.01
CA MET A 292 3.55 24.88 11.94
C MET A 292 2.96 24.54 13.33
N ARG A 293 3.60 24.98 14.41
CA ARG A 293 3.22 24.71 15.81
C ARG A 293 3.24 23.23 16.19
N TRP A 294 4.16 22.47 15.64
CA TRP A 294 4.44 21.12 16.13
C TRP A 294 5.43 21.18 17.28
N ASP A 295 5.23 20.35 18.31
CA ASP A 295 6.24 20.13 19.33
C ASP A 295 7.29 19.19 18.77
N THR A 296 8.56 19.63 18.79
CA THR A 296 9.64 18.89 18.15
C THR A 296 10.74 18.53 19.14
N LYS A 297 11.39 17.40 18.90
CA LYS A 297 12.57 16.95 19.64
C LYS A 297 13.55 16.27 18.69
N MET A 298 14.74 16.85 18.56
CA MET A 298 15.86 16.21 17.86
C MET A 298 16.50 15.18 18.79
N VAL A 299 16.78 13.98 18.24
CA VAL A 299 17.37 12.85 18.96
C VAL A 299 18.55 12.32 18.15
N ASP A 300 19.61 11.92 18.85
CA ASP A 300 20.78 11.33 18.21
C ASP A 300 20.47 9.95 17.63
N HIS A 301 21.29 9.58 16.65
CA HIS A 301 21.26 8.24 16.08
C HIS A 301 21.61 7.20 17.17
N GLU A 302 21.05 6.00 17.08
CA GLU A 302 21.30 4.91 18.03
C GLU A 302 22.75 4.42 18.10
N ASP A 303 23.57 4.74 17.09
CA ASP A 303 25.01 4.48 17.09
C ASP A 303 25.85 5.64 17.63
N GLY A 304 25.21 6.67 18.17
CA GLY A 304 25.85 7.77 18.88
C GLY A 304 25.73 9.14 18.19
N PRO A 305 26.14 10.18 18.91
CA PRO A 305 25.93 11.57 18.49
C PRO A 305 26.79 12.00 17.30
N LEU A 306 27.84 11.26 16.97
CA LEU A 306 28.72 11.60 15.85
C LEU A 306 28.17 11.15 14.48
N VAL A 307 27.13 10.31 14.47
CA VAL A 307 26.47 9.92 13.23
C VAL A 307 25.66 11.09 12.70
N ARG A 308 25.86 11.46 11.43
CA ARG A 308 25.19 12.61 10.81
C ARG A 308 23.68 12.44 10.71
N GLU A 309 23.22 11.21 10.48
CA GLU A 309 21.81 10.88 10.50
C GLU A 309 21.24 11.08 11.91
N LYS A 310 20.13 11.79 12.03
CA LYS A 310 19.42 12.04 13.29
C LYS A 310 17.96 11.63 13.17
N ILE A 311 17.26 11.72 14.29
CA ILE A 311 15.84 11.47 14.39
C ILE A 311 15.16 12.75 14.85
N LEU A 312 14.20 13.25 14.10
CA LEU A 312 13.29 14.29 14.52
C LEU A 312 11.97 13.64 14.92
N TYR A 313 11.66 13.69 16.20
CA TYR A 313 10.35 13.34 16.73
C TYR A 313 9.51 14.59 16.85
N ALA A 314 8.28 14.57 16.34
CA ALA A 314 7.38 15.71 16.41
C ALA A 314 5.95 15.26 16.74
N VAL A 315 5.18 16.14 17.39
CA VAL A 315 3.77 15.94 17.69
C VAL A 315 2.99 17.15 17.22
N LYS A 316 1.98 16.90 16.38
CA LYS A 316 1.08 17.97 15.91
C LYS A 316 0.18 18.41 17.05
N GLN A 317 0.24 19.72 17.38
CA GLN A 317 -0.59 20.27 18.43
C GLN A 317 -2.04 20.43 18.02
N TYR A 318 -2.95 20.33 18.99
CA TYR A 318 -4.34 20.65 18.78
C TYR A 318 -4.50 22.17 18.62
N TRP A 319 -5.01 22.60 17.47
CA TRP A 319 -5.22 24.02 17.23
C TRP A 319 -6.54 24.46 17.87
N VAL A 320 -6.47 25.04 19.05
CA VAL A 320 -7.58 25.79 19.67
C VAL A 320 -7.43 27.23 19.17
N GLY A 321 -8.36 27.68 18.33
CA GLY A 321 -8.39 29.09 17.90
C GLY A 321 -8.26 30.02 19.13
N GLY A 322 -7.18 30.76 19.18
CA GLY A 322 -6.92 31.65 20.29
C GLY A 322 -8.08 32.63 20.45
N LYS A 323 -8.62 32.73 21.67
CA LYS A 323 -9.44 33.87 22.02
C LYS A 323 -8.56 35.11 21.71
N GLN A 324 -8.99 35.89 20.74
CA GLN A 324 -8.48 37.26 20.61
C GLN A 324 -8.70 37.92 21.97
N THR A 325 -7.65 38.07 22.77
CA THR A 325 -7.66 39.04 23.85
C THR A 325 -7.86 40.38 23.17
N ALA A 326 -9.07 40.90 23.24
CA ALA A 326 -9.35 42.28 22.90
C ALA A 326 -8.41 43.13 23.73
N VAL A 327 -7.46 43.76 23.06
CA VAL A 327 -6.67 44.84 23.66
C VAL A 327 -7.66 46.01 23.83
N ALA A 328 -7.96 46.32 25.08
CA ALA A 328 -8.75 47.49 25.45
C ALA A 328 -7.88 48.75 25.29
#